data_eeab3b2f280a9ea6700acf57f9acc053
#
_entry.id   eeab3b2f280a9ea6700acf57f9acc053
#
_cell.length_a   1.000
_cell.length_b   1.000
_cell.length_c   1.000
_cell.angle_alpha   90.00
_cell.angle_beta   90.00
_cell.angle_gamma   90.00
#
_symmetry.space_group_name_H-M   'P 1'
#
loop_
_entity.id
_entity.type
_entity.pdbx_description
1 polymer ?
#
loop_
_entity_poly.entity_id
_entity_poly.type
_entity_poly.pdbx_seq_one_letter_code
_entity_poly.pdbx_strand_id
1 'polypeptide(L)'
;MIEGKIKELGIELPEPPTPAGSYIPAVKTGNLLFISGQIPMENGKVLFTGKVSDENIETAQKSARMCAINILAQIKRETGDFEKVSRIVKLSGFVNSTSEFTQHPKDINAASDLFFEIFGN
;
A
#
# COMPACT_ATOMS: atom_id res chain seq x y z
N MET A 1 -15.42 -12.33 4.78
CA MET A 1 -15.62 -10.90 4.54
C MET A 1 -14.28 -10.17 4.60
N ILE A 2 -14.12 -9.13 3.81
CA ILE A 2 -12.83 -8.43 3.66
C ILE A 2 -12.41 -7.72 4.95
N GLU A 3 -13.30 -7.00 5.59
CA GLU A 3 -12.96 -6.35 6.86
C GLU A 3 -12.59 -7.34 7.96
N GLY A 4 -13.22 -8.51 7.97
CA GLY A 4 -12.84 -9.57 8.89
C GLY A 4 -11.43 -10.08 8.66
N LYS A 5 -11.03 -10.23 7.40
CA LYS A 5 -9.66 -10.63 7.05
C LYS A 5 -8.63 -9.60 7.49
N ILE A 6 -8.96 -8.32 7.31
CA ILE A 6 -8.08 -7.23 7.75
C ILE A 6 -7.87 -7.31 9.26
N LYS A 7 -8.93 -7.53 10.03
CA LYS A 7 -8.82 -7.69 11.48
C LYS A 7 -8.04 -8.93 11.88
N GLU A 8 -8.25 -10.05 11.18
CA GLU A 8 -7.51 -11.30 11.45
C GLU A 8 -6.02 -11.12 11.24
N LEU A 9 -5.61 -10.25 10.32
CA LEU A 9 -4.22 -9.94 10.06
C LEU A 9 -3.63 -8.95 11.06
N GLY A 10 -4.43 -8.50 12.03
CA GLY A 10 -3.97 -7.56 13.04
C GLY A 10 -3.79 -6.12 12.53
N ILE A 11 -4.45 -5.78 11.43
CA ILE A 11 -4.32 -4.47 10.82
C ILE A 11 -5.38 -3.52 11.34
N GLU A 12 -4.94 -2.39 11.89
CA GLU A 12 -5.81 -1.25 12.18
C GLU A 12 -5.60 -0.23 11.07
N LEU A 13 -6.67 0.09 10.32
CA LEU A 13 -6.56 1.06 9.24
C LEU A 13 -6.34 2.46 9.81
N PRO A 14 -5.30 3.17 9.34
CA PRO A 14 -5.06 4.54 9.77
C PRO A 14 -6.05 5.49 9.09
N GLU A 15 -6.06 6.75 9.55
CA GLU A 15 -6.68 7.80 8.76
C GLU A 15 -5.92 7.91 7.44
N PRO A 16 -6.62 8.03 6.31
CA PRO A 16 -5.93 8.14 5.02
C PRO A 16 -4.98 9.33 5.01
N PRO A 17 -3.71 9.13 4.62
CA PRO A 17 -2.77 10.25 4.59
C PRO A 17 -3.20 11.34 3.62
N THR A 18 -2.94 12.60 3.98
CA THR A 18 -3.13 13.74 3.08
C THR A 18 -2.04 13.71 2.01
N PRO A 19 -2.38 13.97 0.74
CA PRO A 19 -1.37 14.02 -0.31
C PRO A 19 -0.25 15.02 0.00
N ALA A 20 0.98 14.62 -0.29
CA ALA A 20 2.16 15.47 -0.06
C ALA A 20 2.37 16.52 -1.16
N GLY A 21 1.45 16.64 -2.12
CA GLY A 21 1.56 17.55 -3.23
C GLY A 21 0.20 18.06 -3.71
N SER A 22 0.20 18.68 -4.87
CA SER A 22 -1.00 19.30 -5.46
C SER A 22 -1.82 18.30 -6.27
N TYR A 23 -2.20 17.19 -5.66
CA TYR A 23 -3.00 16.15 -6.30
C TYR A 23 -4.02 15.59 -5.32
N ILE A 24 -5.05 14.93 -5.86
CA ILE A 24 -6.07 14.29 -5.03
C ILE A 24 -5.69 12.83 -4.78
N PRO A 25 -6.14 12.24 -3.66
CA PRO A 25 -5.71 10.88 -3.31
C PRO A 25 -6.28 9.78 -4.21
N ALA A 26 -7.44 10.01 -4.81
CA ALA A 26 -8.08 8.97 -5.64
C ALA A 26 -9.01 9.58 -6.67
N VAL A 27 -9.17 8.88 -7.79
CA VAL A 27 -10.11 9.25 -8.86
C VAL A 27 -10.84 7.99 -9.31
N LYS A 28 -12.15 8.07 -9.36
CA LYS A 28 -12.97 6.98 -9.89
C LYS A 28 -13.34 7.28 -11.36
N THR A 29 -13.10 6.30 -12.21
CA THR A 29 -13.49 6.38 -13.64
C THR A 29 -14.19 5.08 -14.01
N GLY A 30 -15.51 5.17 -14.25
CA GLY A 30 -16.30 3.95 -14.48
C GLY A 30 -16.22 3.02 -13.29
N ASN A 31 -15.76 1.80 -13.52
CA ASN A 31 -15.58 0.79 -12.47
C ASN A 31 -14.15 0.70 -11.97
N LEU A 32 -13.31 1.66 -12.32
CA LEU A 32 -11.91 1.69 -11.88
C LEU A 32 -11.70 2.80 -10.86
N LEU A 33 -10.92 2.49 -9.83
CA LEU A 33 -10.47 3.45 -8.84
C LEU A 33 -8.96 3.56 -8.95
N PHE A 34 -8.48 4.76 -9.29
CA PHE A 34 -7.05 5.06 -9.37
C PHE A 34 -6.64 5.75 -8.07
N ILE A 35 -5.65 5.19 -7.38
CA ILE A 35 -5.16 5.74 -6.12
C ILE A 35 -3.75 6.28 -6.38
N SER A 36 -3.51 7.53 -5.97
CA SER A 36 -2.21 8.16 -6.09
C SER A 36 -1.19 7.47 -5.19
N GLY A 37 0.09 7.73 -5.45
CA GLY A 37 1.17 7.08 -4.71
C GLY A 37 1.05 7.26 -3.22
N GLN A 38 1.27 6.16 -2.50
CA GLN A 38 1.31 6.15 -1.04
C GLN A 38 2.74 5.91 -0.59
N ILE A 39 3.11 6.55 0.52
CA ILE A 39 4.42 6.41 1.12
C ILE A 39 4.26 5.77 2.51
N PRO A 40 5.35 5.27 3.12
CA PRO A 40 5.25 4.59 4.42
C PRO A 40 5.07 5.59 5.57
N MET A 41 3.87 6.17 5.63
CA MET A 41 3.54 7.24 6.57
C MET A 41 2.53 6.74 7.60
N GLU A 42 2.75 7.12 8.86
CA GLU A 42 1.83 6.86 9.95
C GLU A 42 1.79 8.08 10.86
N ASN A 43 0.58 8.52 11.21
CA ASN A 43 0.36 9.70 12.06
C ASN A 43 1.12 10.95 11.59
N GLY A 44 1.15 11.16 10.27
CA GLY A 44 1.81 12.33 9.68
C GLY A 44 3.31 12.24 9.55
N LYS A 45 3.91 11.09 9.91
CA LYS A 45 5.36 10.90 9.85
C LYS A 45 5.73 9.77 8.90
N VAL A 46 6.78 9.99 8.09
CA VAL A 46 7.38 8.93 7.28
C VAL A 46 8.25 8.08 8.20
N LEU A 47 7.90 6.79 8.34
CA LEU A 47 8.59 5.91 9.30
C LEU A 47 9.86 5.28 8.73
N PHE A 48 9.92 5.06 7.41
CA PHE A 48 11.03 4.35 6.79
C PHE A 48 11.64 5.21 5.70
N THR A 49 12.91 5.56 5.85
CA THR A 49 13.65 6.38 4.88
C THR A 49 14.98 5.72 4.54
N GLY A 50 15.58 6.16 3.45
CA GLY A 50 16.87 5.65 3.00
C GLY A 50 16.74 4.74 1.78
N LYS A 51 17.88 4.42 1.20
CA LYS A 51 17.93 3.55 0.02
C LYS A 51 17.86 2.08 0.44
N VAL A 52 17.10 1.31 -0.34
CA VAL A 52 16.99 -0.14 -0.12
C VAL A 52 18.27 -0.84 -0.60
N SER A 53 18.72 -1.79 0.20
CA SER A 53 19.86 -2.65 -0.10
C SER A 53 19.58 -4.06 0.43
N ASP A 54 20.46 -5.00 0.13
CA ASP A 54 20.32 -6.37 0.67
C ASP A 54 20.39 -6.40 2.19
N GLU A 55 21.00 -5.40 2.82
CA GLU A 55 21.17 -5.35 4.27
C GLU A 55 19.90 -4.90 5.01
N ASN A 56 18.99 -4.18 4.35
CA ASN A 56 17.80 -3.63 5.00
C ASN A 56 16.49 -4.06 4.32
N ILE A 57 16.52 -5.19 3.61
CA ILE A 57 15.36 -5.63 2.83
C ILE A 57 14.13 -5.88 3.71
N GLU A 58 14.31 -6.36 4.94
CA GLU A 58 13.17 -6.58 5.84
C GLU A 58 12.50 -5.26 6.22
N THR A 59 13.27 -4.20 6.43
CA THR A 59 12.72 -2.87 6.67
C THR A 59 12.00 -2.35 5.44
N ALA A 60 12.55 -2.61 4.25
CA ALA A 60 11.91 -2.23 3.00
C ALA A 60 10.57 -2.96 2.80
N GLN A 61 10.50 -4.24 3.16
CA GLN A 61 9.26 -5.01 3.10
C GLN A 61 8.21 -4.44 4.06
N LYS A 62 8.60 -4.04 5.26
CA LYS A 62 7.68 -3.37 6.20
C LYS A 62 7.19 -2.05 5.64
N SER A 63 8.06 -1.32 4.96
CA SER A 63 7.71 -0.06 4.28
C SER A 63 6.66 -0.29 3.19
N ALA A 64 6.89 -1.29 2.34
CA ALA A 64 5.95 -1.64 1.28
C ALA A 64 4.59 -2.06 1.85
N ARG A 65 4.60 -2.86 2.92
CA ARG A 65 3.37 -3.27 3.61
C ARG A 65 2.62 -2.05 4.16
N MET A 66 3.33 -1.10 4.74
CA MET A 66 2.72 0.13 5.25
C MET A 66 2.10 0.96 4.14
N CYS A 67 2.75 1.06 2.99
CA CYS A 67 2.17 1.70 1.82
C CYS A 67 0.87 1.02 1.40
N ALA A 68 0.84 -0.31 1.41
CA ALA A 68 -0.36 -1.08 1.10
C ALA A 68 -1.49 -0.82 2.11
N ILE A 69 -1.16 -0.72 3.39
CA ILE A 69 -2.14 -0.38 4.43
C ILE A 69 -2.72 1.01 4.18
N ASN A 70 -1.89 1.97 3.78
CA ASN A 70 -2.36 3.31 3.43
C ASN A 70 -3.26 3.29 2.19
N ILE A 71 -2.98 2.42 1.22
CA ILE A 71 -3.86 2.21 0.07
C ILE A 71 -5.22 1.66 0.53
N LEU A 72 -5.22 0.68 1.44
CA LEU A 72 -6.48 0.15 2.00
C LEU A 72 -7.29 1.26 2.68
N ALA A 73 -6.64 2.14 3.41
CA ALA A 73 -7.31 3.28 4.05
C ALA A 73 -7.96 4.19 3.00
N GLN A 74 -7.27 4.46 1.90
CA GLN A 74 -7.83 5.26 0.79
C GLN A 74 -9.01 4.56 0.13
N ILE A 75 -8.93 3.25 -0.08
CA ILE A 75 -10.03 2.46 -0.64
C ILE A 75 -11.26 2.55 0.27
N LYS A 76 -11.08 2.37 1.55
CA LYS A 76 -12.17 2.47 2.53
C LYS A 76 -12.83 3.84 2.49
N ARG A 77 -12.02 4.89 2.44
CA ARG A 77 -12.52 6.26 2.37
C ARG A 77 -13.35 6.51 1.11
N GLU A 78 -12.87 6.04 -0.04
CA GLU A 78 -13.53 6.30 -1.32
C GLU A 78 -14.76 5.44 -1.54
N THR A 79 -14.75 4.18 -1.09
CA THR A 79 -15.85 3.25 -1.32
C THR A 79 -16.82 3.16 -0.16
N GLY A 80 -16.36 3.43 1.05
CA GLY A 80 -17.13 3.21 2.28
C GLY A 80 -17.29 1.76 2.68
N ASP A 81 -17.06 0.83 1.77
CA ASP A 81 -17.28 -0.59 1.98
C ASP A 81 -16.36 -1.41 1.08
N PHE A 82 -15.48 -2.20 1.68
CA PHE A 82 -14.55 -3.04 0.93
C PHE A 82 -15.24 -4.10 0.06
N GLU A 83 -16.48 -4.46 0.38
CA GLU A 83 -17.23 -5.43 -0.43
C GLU A 83 -17.58 -4.89 -1.83
N LYS A 84 -17.41 -3.60 -2.04
CA LYS A 84 -17.54 -2.99 -3.37
C LYS A 84 -16.33 -3.23 -4.26
N VAL A 85 -15.23 -3.70 -3.70
CA VAL A 85 -14.00 -3.98 -4.45
C VAL A 85 -14.08 -5.40 -5.00
N SER A 86 -14.05 -5.54 -6.33
CA SER A 86 -14.05 -6.85 -6.99
C SER A 86 -12.65 -7.45 -6.98
N ARG A 87 -11.65 -6.64 -7.30
CA ARG A 87 -10.26 -7.11 -7.38
C ARG A 87 -9.29 -5.95 -7.47
N ILE A 88 -8.04 -6.22 -7.16
CA ILE A 88 -6.93 -5.31 -7.44
C ILE A 88 -6.49 -5.56 -8.87
N VAL A 89 -6.52 -4.53 -9.71
CA VAL A 89 -6.19 -4.67 -11.13
C VAL A 89 -4.69 -4.54 -11.37
N LYS A 90 -4.07 -3.57 -10.72
CA LYS A 90 -2.66 -3.28 -10.93
C LYS A 90 -2.08 -2.59 -9.69
N LEU A 91 -0.86 -2.98 -9.34
CA LEU A 91 -0.07 -2.33 -8.31
C LEU A 91 1.27 -1.93 -8.91
N SER A 92 1.64 -0.66 -8.76
CA SER A 92 2.94 -0.16 -9.20
C SER A 92 3.78 0.18 -7.98
N GLY A 93 5.01 -0.29 -7.95
CA GLY A 93 5.93 -0.01 -6.85
C GLY A 93 7.21 0.63 -7.35
N PHE A 94 7.65 1.66 -6.64
CA PHE A 94 8.87 2.39 -6.96
C PHE A 94 9.81 2.29 -5.77
N VAL A 95 10.98 1.70 -5.99
CA VAL A 95 11.94 1.43 -4.93
C VAL A 95 13.20 2.26 -5.18
N ASN A 96 13.51 3.14 -4.24
CA ASN A 96 14.77 3.87 -4.27
C ASN A 96 15.84 3.00 -3.61
N SER A 97 16.69 2.41 -4.42
CA SER A 97 17.66 1.43 -3.96
C SER A 97 19.10 1.82 -4.32
N THR A 98 20.05 1.10 -3.73
CA THR A 98 21.44 1.17 -4.15
C THR A 98 21.55 0.63 -5.58
N SER A 99 22.61 1.03 -6.31
CA SER A 99 22.77 0.65 -7.72
C SER A 99 22.94 -0.86 -7.93
N GLU A 100 23.37 -1.58 -6.90
CA GLU A 100 23.61 -3.02 -6.98
C GLU A 100 22.43 -3.87 -6.52
N PHE A 101 21.42 -3.25 -5.95
CA PHE A 101 20.24 -3.95 -5.46
C PHE A 101 19.39 -4.47 -6.63
N THR A 102 19.05 -5.74 -6.62
CA THR A 102 18.30 -6.39 -7.69
C THR A 102 17.02 -7.10 -7.21
N GLN A 103 16.72 -7.03 -5.90
CA GLN A 103 15.59 -7.75 -5.32
C GLN A 103 14.33 -6.89 -5.16
N HIS A 104 14.06 -6.01 -6.13
CA HIS A 104 12.87 -5.16 -6.12
C HIS A 104 11.57 -5.96 -5.97
N PRO A 105 11.39 -7.11 -6.68
CA PRO A 105 10.18 -7.91 -6.50
C PRO A 105 9.98 -8.40 -5.07
N LYS A 106 11.05 -8.79 -4.39
CA LYS A 106 10.97 -9.28 -3.01
C LYS A 106 10.46 -8.19 -2.07
N ASP A 107 10.86 -6.95 -2.28
CA ASP A 107 10.38 -5.80 -1.53
C ASP A 107 8.90 -5.55 -1.82
N ILE A 108 8.55 -5.40 -3.08
CA ILE A 108 7.19 -5.04 -3.50
C ILE A 108 6.20 -6.18 -3.21
N ASN A 109 6.66 -7.43 -3.23
CA ASN A 109 5.79 -8.58 -2.92
C ASN A 109 5.17 -8.47 -1.53
N ALA A 110 5.78 -7.78 -0.60
CA ALA A 110 5.19 -7.56 0.72
C ALA A 110 3.83 -6.84 0.59
N ALA A 111 3.70 -5.92 -0.34
CA ALA A 111 2.43 -5.23 -0.61
C ALA A 111 1.48 -6.12 -1.41
N SER A 112 1.94 -6.74 -2.50
CA SER A 112 1.08 -7.57 -3.33
C SER A 112 0.57 -8.81 -2.60
N ASP A 113 1.38 -9.40 -1.75
CA ASP A 113 0.98 -10.55 -0.94
C ASP A 113 -0.12 -10.14 0.06
N LEU A 114 -0.01 -8.95 0.65
CA LEU A 114 -1.04 -8.46 1.55
C LEU A 114 -2.37 -8.31 0.82
N PHE A 115 -2.37 -7.72 -0.38
CA PHE A 115 -3.60 -7.59 -1.17
C PHE A 115 -4.16 -8.94 -1.57
N PHE A 116 -3.30 -9.90 -1.90
CA PHE A 116 -3.75 -11.25 -2.23
C PHE A 116 -4.42 -11.92 -1.03
N GLU A 117 -3.85 -11.78 0.16
CA GLU A 117 -4.44 -12.35 1.38
C GLU A 117 -5.82 -11.75 1.67
N ILE A 118 -6.02 -10.47 1.37
CA ILE A 118 -7.25 -9.76 1.67
C ILE A 118 -8.32 -9.97 0.59
N PHE A 119 -7.95 -9.79 -0.67
CA PHE A 119 -8.91 -9.79 -1.78
C PHE A 119 -8.91 -11.09 -2.59
N GLY A 120 -7.88 -11.89 -2.49
CA GLY A 120 -7.71 -13.04 -3.34
C GLY A 120 -7.28 -12.64 -4.76
N ASN A 121 -7.55 -13.49 -5.70
CA ASN A 121 -7.19 -13.24 -7.11
C ASN A 121 -8.07 -12.19 -7.79
#